data_6f3ab7d4207cab4514896b4781fb8573
#
_entry.id   6f3ab7d4207cab4514896b4781fb8573
#
_cell.length_a   1.000
_cell.length_b   1.000
_cell.length_c   1.000
_cell.angle_alpha   90.00
_cell.angle_beta   90.00
_cell.angle_gamma   90.00
#
_symmetry.space_group_name_H-M   'P 1'
#
loop_
_entity.id
_entity.type
_entity.pdbx_description
1 polymer ?
#
loop_
_entity_poly.entity_id
_entity_poly.type
_entity_poly.pdbx_seq_one_letter_code
_entity_poly.pdbx_strand_id
1 'polypeptide(L)'
;KTPYYFTRENDELMFFAAIYQNNQFCLITREATEKISIIHHREPLIINQSQINNYLNVKKDAMEILNSIKPPELKFYEISKDINNPVNNDPALIKPLN
;
A
#
# COMPACT_ATOMS: atom_id res chain seq x y z
N LYS A 1 7.85 -3.04 18.34
CA LYS A 1 7.68 -3.37 16.93
C LYS A 1 8.28 -2.29 16.07
N THR A 2 9.13 -2.67 15.12
CA THR A 2 9.87 -1.72 14.30
C THR A 2 8.98 -1.15 13.20
N PRO A 3 8.81 0.18 13.13
CA PRO A 3 8.06 0.79 12.04
C PRO A 3 8.94 1.03 10.82
N TYR A 4 8.32 0.92 9.64
CA TYR A 4 8.96 1.17 8.35
C TYR A 4 8.12 2.12 7.53
N TYR A 5 8.78 2.96 6.73
CA TYR A 5 8.11 3.87 5.82
C TYR A 5 8.24 3.33 4.39
N PHE A 6 7.10 3.15 3.73
CA PHE A 6 7.04 2.58 2.38
C PHE A 6 6.65 3.64 1.37
N THR A 7 7.34 3.65 0.24
CA THR A 7 6.97 4.48 -0.91
C THR A 7 7.16 3.69 -2.19
N ARG A 8 6.59 4.18 -3.29
CA ARG A 8 6.93 3.66 -4.61
C ARG A 8 8.35 4.11 -4.95
N GLU A 9 9.01 3.33 -5.81
CA GLU A 9 10.40 3.62 -6.21
C GLU A 9 10.59 5.06 -6.71
N ASN A 10 9.58 5.60 -7.41
CA ASN A 10 9.61 6.94 -7.99
C ASN A 10 8.89 7.97 -7.13
N ASP A 11 8.55 7.65 -5.88
CA ASP A 11 7.85 8.52 -4.94
C ASP A 11 6.46 8.97 -5.41
N GLU A 12 5.86 8.26 -6.36
CA GLU A 12 4.48 8.52 -6.78
C GLU A 12 3.49 8.05 -5.71
N LEU A 13 2.26 8.58 -5.80
CA LEU A 13 1.19 8.17 -4.88
C LEU A 13 0.86 6.69 -5.06
N MET A 14 0.49 6.05 -3.95
CA MET A 14 0.00 4.68 -3.96
C MET A 14 -1.52 4.67 -3.90
N PHE A 15 -2.15 3.86 -4.75
CA PHE A 15 -3.60 3.67 -4.76
C PHE A 15 -3.89 2.24 -4.32
N PHE A 16 -4.57 2.08 -3.20
CA PHE A 16 -4.90 0.76 -2.66
C PHE A 16 -6.26 0.31 -3.20
N ALA A 17 -6.32 -0.92 -3.67
CA ALA A 17 -7.59 -1.51 -4.05
C ALA A 17 -8.45 -1.77 -2.82
N ALA A 18 -9.72 -1.41 -2.90
CA ALA A 18 -10.66 -1.62 -1.81
C ALA A 18 -12.04 -1.96 -2.36
N ILE A 19 -12.86 -2.58 -1.54
CA ILE A 19 -14.28 -2.77 -1.84
C ILE A 19 -15.09 -1.92 -0.88
N TYR A 20 -16.23 -1.43 -1.36
CA TYR A 20 -17.11 -0.53 -0.60
C TYR A 20 -18.52 -1.07 -0.60
N GLN A 21 -19.12 -1.12 0.58
CA GLN A 21 -20.51 -1.55 0.73
C GLN A 21 -21.06 -1.02 2.05
N ASN A 22 -22.30 -0.53 2.04
CA ASN A 22 -23.00 -0.08 3.26
C ASN A 22 -22.21 0.95 4.06
N ASN A 23 -21.64 1.95 3.38
CA ASN A 23 -20.83 3.02 3.98
C ASN A 23 -19.57 2.53 4.68
N GLN A 24 -19.11 1.35 4.34
CA GLN A 24 -17.88 0.77 4.85
C GLN A 24 -16.98 0.38 3.69
N PHE A 25 -15.68 0.42 3.91
CA PHE A 25 -14.74 -0.09 2.92
C PHE A 25 -13.77 -1.07 3.56
N CYS A 26 -13.24 -1.95 2.73
CA CYS A 26 -12.26 -2.93 3.16
C CYS A 26 -11.12 -2.96 2.13
N LEU A 27 -9.89 -2.80 2.60
CA LEU A 27 -8.72 -2.90 1.72
C LEU A 27 -8.52 -4.36 1.31
N ILE A 28 -8.18 -4.55 0.04
CA ILE A 28 -7.82 -5.86 -0.46
C ILE A 28 -6.35 -6.08 -0.20
N THR A 29 -6.01 -7.21 0.41
CA THR A 29 -4.62 -7.59 0.66
C THR A 29 -4.30 -8.86 -0.11
N ARG A 30 -3.01 -9.13 -0.24
CA ARG A 30 -2.50 -10.35 -0.87
C ARG A 30 -1.27 -10.83 -0.11
N GLU A 31 -0.83 -12.03 -0.45
CA GLU A 31 0.43 -12.55 0.07
C GLU A 31 1.56 -11.61 -0.35
N ALA A 32 2.44 -11.26 0.61
CA ALA A 32 3.50 -10.31 0.36
C ALA A 32 4.51 -10.85 -0.67
N THR A 33 5.03 -9.93 -1.49
CA THR A 33 6.15 -10.25 -2.37
C THR A 33 7.38 -10.58 -1.52
N GLU A 34 8.37 -11.23 -2.12
CA GLU A 34 9.57 -11.64 -1.40
C GLU A 34 10.22 -10.50 -0.62
N LYS A 35 10.32 -9.32 -1.25
CA LYS A 35 10.94 -8.15 -0.63
C LYS A 35 10.17 -7.69 0.61
N ILE A 36 8.84 -7.64 0.53
CA ILE A 36 7.99 -7.16 1.62
C ILE A 36 7.82 -8.22 2.71
N SER A 37 7.92 -9.50 2.34
CA SER A 37 7.72 -10.60 3.28
C SER A 37 8.71 -10.57 4.45
N ILE A 38 9.84 -9.90 4.28
CA ILE A 38 10.82 -9.70 5.35
C ILE A 38 10.21 -8.94 6.52
N ILE A 39 9.24 -8.06 6.23
CA ILE A 39 8.62 -7.19 7.22
C ILE A 39 7.24 -7.71 7.62
N HIS A 40 6.43 -8.13 6.66
CA HIS A 40 5.07 -8.58 6.91
C HIS A 40 4.65 -9.62 5.88
N HIS A 41 3.80 -10.59 6.28
CA HIS A 41 3.39 -11.68 5.40
C HIS A 41 2.27 -11.29 4.41
N ARG A 42 1.58 -10.19 4.65
CA ARG A 42 0.52 -9.66 3.78
C ARG A 42 0.85 -8.24 3.36
N GLU A 43 0.41 -7.86 2.19
CA GLU A 43 0.53 -6.47 1.74
C GLU A 43 -0.76 -6.02 1.06
N PRO A 44 -1.07 -4.70 1.10
CA PRO A 44 -2.22 -4.21 0.36
C PRO A 44 -1.99 -4.36 -1.14
N LEU A 45 -3.09 -4.60 -1.87
CA LEU A 45 -3.01 -4.67 -3.33
C LEU A 45 -2.98 -3.25 -3.88
N ILE A 46 -1.86 -2.87 -4.49
CA ILE A 46 -1.64 -1.52 -5.02
C ILE A 46 -1.96 -1.53 -6.50
N ILE A 47 -2.80 -0.58 -6.92
CA ILE A 47 -3.24 -0.45 -8.31
C ILE A 47 -2.42 0.65 -8.97
N ASN A 48 -1.92 0.38 -10.18
CA ASN A 48 -1.30 1.42 -10.99
C ASN A 48 -2.36 2.41 -11.48
N GLN A 49 -2.00 3.67 -11.58
CA GLN A 49 -2.92 4.72 -11.99
C GLN A 49 -3.62 4.38 -13.31
N SER A 50 -2.92 3.75 -14.24
CA SER A 50 -3.48 3.35 -15.53
C SER A 50 -4.61 2.33 -15.41
N GLN A 51 -4.74 1.63 -14.28
CA GLN A 51 -5.76 0.60 -14.07
C GLN A 51 -6.95 1.08 -13.23
N ILE A 52 -6.88 2.29 -12.69
CA ILE A 52 -7.93 2.77 -11.78
C ILE A 52 -9.30 2.77 -12.47
N ASN A 53 -9.38 3.34 -13.67
CA ASN A 53 -10.65 3.42 -14.39
C ASN A 53 -11.20 2.04 -14.73
N ASN A 54 -10.35 1.10 -15.08
CA ASN A 54 -10.77 -0.27 -15.37
C ASN A 54 -11.32 -0.95 -14.11
N TYR A 55 -10.65 -0.77 -12.98
CA TYR A 55 -11.09 -1.35 -11.73
C TYR A 55 -12.46 -0.82 -11.28
N LEU A 56 -12.67 0.48 -11.45
CA LEU A 56 -13.92 1.13 -11.05
C LEU A 56 -15.06 0.94 -12.06
N ASN A 57 -14.78 0.38 -13.23
CA ASN A 57 -15.77 0.19 -14.28
C ASN A 57 -16.65 -1.01 -13.95
N VAL A 58 -17.95 -0.75 -13.64
CA VAL A 58 -18.90 -1.79 -13.25
C VAL A 58 -19.17 -2.81 -14.35
N LYS A 59 -18.83 -2.51 -15.60
CA LYS A 59 -19.01 -3.42 -16.73
C LYS A 59 -17.87 -4.42 -16.90
N LYS A 60 -16.80 -4.27 -16.13
CA LYS A 60 -15.64 -5.14 -16.20
C LYS A 60 -15.56 -6.01 -14.96
N ASP A 61 -14.95 -7.19 -15.12
CA ASP A 61 -14.75 -8.11 -14.01
C ASP A 61 -13.59 -7.61 -13.14
N ALA A 62 -13.91 -7.10 -11.96
CA ALA A 62 -12.90 -6.56 -11.04
C ALA A 62 -11.89 -7.62 -10.63
N MET A 63 -12.32 -8.85 -10.42
CA MET A 63 -11.41 -9.94 -10.03
C MET A 63 -10.38 -10.23 -11.11
N GLU A 64 -10.82 -10.23 -12.37
CA GLU A 64 -9.91 -10.44 -13.49
C GLU A 64 -8.87 -9.32 -13.55
N ILE A 65 -9.30 -8.07 -13.36
CA ILE A 65 -8.41 -6.92 -13.36
C ILE A 65 -7.41 -7.03 -12.21
N LEU A 66 -7.88 -7.33 -10.99
CA LEU A 66 -7.00 -7.46 -9.83
C LEU A 66 -5.95 -8.56 -10.03
N ASN A 67 -6.33 -9.67 -10.66
CA ASN A 67 -5.42 -10.77 -10.91
C ASN A 67 -4.38 -10.43 -11.99
N SER A 68 -4.67 -9.47 -12.86
CA SER A 68 -3.77 -9.08 -13.94
C SER A 68 -2.82 -7.95 -13.54
N ILE A 69 -3.03 -7.30 -12.39
CA ILE A 69 -2.22 -6.18 -11.97
C ILE A 69 -0.84 -6.64 -11.52
N LYS A 70 0.18 -6.06 -12.14
CA LYS A 70 1.55 -6.21 -11.65
C LYS A 70 1.79 -5.12 -10.61
N PRO A 71 2.10 -5.49 -9.37
CA PRO A 71 2.32 -4.48 -8.34
C PRO A 71 3.53 -3.61 -8.66
N PRO A 72 3.47 -2.31 -8.31
CA PRO A 72 4.63 -1.44 -8.48
C PRO A 72 5.74 -1.83 -7.50
N GLU A 73 6.96 -1.55 -7.88
CA GLU A 73 8.10 -1.73 -6.98
C GLU A 73 8.01 -0.72 -5.83
N LEU A 74 8.25 -1.21 -4.62
CA LEU A 74 8.26 -0.38 -3.43
C LEU A 74 9.67 -0.32 -2.85
N LYS A 75 9.96 0.79 -2.19
CA LYS A 75 11.14 0.92 -1.34
C LYS A 75 10.68 1.20 0.08
N PHE A 76 11.50 0.86 1.04
CA PHE A 76 11.15 1.10 2.44
C PHE A 76 12.42 1.28 3.26
N TYR A 77 12.25 1.94 4.40
CA TYR A 77 13.33 2.11 5.37
C TYR A 77 12.75 2.20 6.77
N GLU A 78 13.57 1.88 7.75
CA GLU A 78 13.18 1.96 9.15
C GLU A 78 13.07 3.41 9.60
N ILE A 79 12.04 3.71 10.38
CA ILE A 79 11.81 5.04 10.96
C ILE A 79 11.71 4.94 12.47
N SER A 80 11.72 6.10 13.13
CA SER A 80 11.64 6.17 14.59
C SER A 80 10.33 5.57 15.12
N LYS A 81 10.40 4.87 16.25
CA LYS A 81 9.24 4.37 16.98
C LYS A 81 8.34 5.50 17.50
N ASP A 82 8.79 6.73 17.46
CA ASP A 82 7.97 7.89 17.84
C ASP A 82 6.72 8.00 16.99
N ILE A 83 6.72 7.45 15.78
CA ILE A 83 5.53 7.42 14.91
C ILE A 83 4.37 6.66 15.56
N ASN A 84 4.64 5.75 16.47
CA ASN A 84 3.62 4.92 17.11
C ASN A 84 2.82 5.68 18.16
N ASN A 85 3.26 6.88 18.56
CA ASN A 85 2.54 7.70 19.49
C ASN A 85 1.71 8.73 18.70
N PRO A 86 0.36 8.67 18.76
CA PRO A 86 -0.48 9.53 17.94
C PRO A 86 -0.36 11.03 18.29
N VAL A 87 0.24 11.37 19.42
CA VAL A 87 0.51 12.77 19.79
C VAL A 87 1.60 13.36 18.91
N ASN A 88 2.53 12.53 18.43
CA ASN A 88 3.62 12.99 17.59
C ASN A 88 3.13 13.21 16.16
N ASN A 89 3.40 14.39 15.63
CA ASN A 89 2.98 14.77 14.28
C ASN A 89 4.01 15.74 13.68
N ASP A 90 5.15 15.18 13.25
CA ASP A 90 6.25 15.97 12.73
C ASP A 90 6.78 15.26 11.46
N PRO A 91 7.04 16.02 10.39
CA PRO A 91 7.62 15.42 9.17
C PRO A 91 8.91 14.64 9.40
N ALA A 92 9.66 14.96 10.47
CA ALA A 92 10.87 14.24 10.82
C ALA A 92 10.59 12.76 11.16
N LEU A 93 9.35 12.40 11.50
CA LEU A 93 8.98 11.02 11.83
C LEU A 93 9.17 10.05 10.66
N ILE A 94 9.14 10.55 9.44
CA ILE A 94 9.31 9.70 8.25
C ILE A 94 10.72 9.78 7.67
N LYS A 95 11.66 10.37 8.39
CA LYS A 95 13.06 10.38 7.98
C LYS A 95 13.72 9.04 8.31
N PRO A 96 14.63 8.56 7.46
CA PRO A 96 15.39 7.35 7.78
C PRO A 96 16.16 7.51 9.09
N LEU A 97 16.29 6.41 9.84
CA LEU A 97 17.09 6.42 11.07
C LEU A 97 18.57 6.59 10.81
N ASN A 98 19.04 6.25 9.63
CA ASN A 98 20.46 6.33 9.26
C ASN A 98 20.71 7.38 8.21
#